data_cfaefc3baa7cbc10de6ffd22be4c00ef
#
_entry.id   cfaefc3baa7cbc10de6ffd22be4c00ef
#
_cell.length_a   1.000
_cell.length_b   1.000
_cell.length_c   1.000
_cell.angle_alpha   90.00
_cell.angle_beta   90.00
_cell.angle_gamma   90.00
#
_symmetry.space_group_name_H-M   'P 1'
#
loop_
_entity.id
_entity.type
_entity.pdbx_description
1 polymer ?
#
loop_
_entity_poly.entity_id
_entity_poly.type
_entity_poly.pdbx_seq_one_letter_code
_entity_poly.pdbx_strand_id
1 'polypeptide(L)'
;MFSERTNWKLARNRFTQALEEVRAGGTKILDLTVSNPTRAGLRYDEAAILRALASPRALDYDPQSKGLLAAREAVAGYYRDRSGWGGSDVARNVASDGIDVDPERIVLTTSTSEGYSFVFRLLCNAGDELLVPKPSYPLFEFLADLQDVRLVPYPLIYDHGWQMDFPSLQKAVTARTRGVVVVHPNNPTGSFVSAGEVELLNSFCRERGLAVIADEVFLDYGLETSGAKAPTQAELYRSAESAAPPKGEPAPPKREPHRSFTGDAEVLTFTLSGLSKIAALPQMKVAWVVTSGPRELAAQAMGRLEVIADTYLSMNAPVQWAVPALLEQRVGVQRQLLERIRANLAELDRQLAGQEACSRLAVEGGWYAVLRVPVTRSDEELAIELVREKSVLLHPGHFYDFAGDGYLVLSLITCEAEFSEGMGRVLAFLNS
;
A
#
# COMPACT_ATOMS: atom_id res chain seq x y z
N MET A 1 22.83 -13.19 24.06
CA MET A 1 21.77 -14.21 24.24
C MET A 1 20.76 -14.20 23.10
N PHE A 2 20.30 -13.02 22.68
CA PHE A 2 19.34 -12.90 21.58
C PHE A 2 20.05 -12.77 20.24
N SER A 3 19.35 -13.12 19.15
CA SER A 3 19.85 -12.97 17.79
C SER A 3 20.01 -11.49 17.41
N GLU A 4 21.02 -11.17 16.60
CA GLU A 4 21.23 -9.84 16.02
C GLU A 4 20.02 -9.37 15.20
N ARG A 5 19.26 -10.29 14.60
CA ARG A 5 18.01 -10.02 13.88
C ARG A 5 16.94 -9.32 14.71
N THR A 6 17.04 -9.40 16.02
CA THR A 6 16.06 -8.83 16.97
C THR A 6 16.64 -7.71 17.81
N ASN A 7 17.78 -7.15 17.41
CA ASN A 7 18.48 -6.08 18.13
C ASN A 7 17.88 -4.69 17.83
N TRP A 8 16.56 -4.59 17.93
CA TRP A 8 15.84 -3.34 17.72
C TRP A 8 15.88 -2.45 18.93
N LYS A 9 15.80 -1.14 18.70
CA LYS A 9 15.61 -0.15 19.76
C LYS A 9 14.19 -0.24 20.31
N LEU A 10 14.02 -0.88 21.47
CA LEU A 10 12.72 -1.09 22.11
C LEU A 10 12.28 0.08 22.99
N ALA A 11 13.12 1.12 23.12
CA ALA A 11 12.77 2.32 23.88
C ALA A 11 11.60 3.07 23.21
N ARG A 12 10.64 3.55 24.00
CA ARG A 12 9.55 4.40 23.53
C ARG A 12 10.12 5.67 22.94
N ASN A 13 9.68 6.04 21.75
CA ASN A 13 10.04 7.31 21.14
C ASN A 13 9.31 8.49 21.82
N ARG A 14 9.78 9.71 21.61
CA ARG A 14 9.22 10.95 22.17
C ARG A 14 7.75 11.15 21.82
N PHE A 15 7.38 10.83 20.59
CA PHE A 15 6.01 10.94 20.10
C PHE A 15 5.05 10.00 20.85
N THR A 16 5.42 8.72 21.02
CA THR A 16 4.64 7.76 21.79
C THR A 16 4.47 8.21 23.24
N GLN A 17 5.54 8.74 23.88
CA GLN A 17 5.47 9.26 25.24
C GLN A 17 4.49 10.42 25.36
N ALA A 18 4.57 11.41 24.44
CA ALA A 18 3.65 12.55 24.43
C ALA A 18 2.19 12.11 24.24
N LEU A 19 1.95 11.13 23.36
CA LEU A 19 0.62 10.58 23.13
C LEU A 19 0.04 9.90 24.38
N GLU A 20 0.86 9.11 25.09
CA GLU A 20 0.47 8.45 26.34
C GLU A 20 0.17 9.46 27.45
N GLU A 21 0.98 10.53 27.59
CA GLU A 21 0.77 11.61 28.56
C GLU A 21 -0.60 12.29 28.34
N VAL A 22 -0.93 12.65 27.10
CA VAL A 22 -2.21 13.31 26.80
C VAL A 22 -3.38 12.36 27.03
N ARG A 23 -3.26 11.09 26.68
CA ARG A 23 -4.29 10.07 26.96
C ARG A 23 -4.50 9.85 28.44
N ALA A 24 -3.43 9.82 29.24
CA ALA A 24 -3.52 9.69 30.70
C ALA A 24 -4.21 10.89 31.35
N GLY A 25 -4.12 12.09 30.77
CA GLY A 25 -4.85 13.28 31.16
C GLY A 25 -6.37 13.25 30.88
N GLY A 26 -6.87 12.19 30.26
CA GLY A 26 -8.32 12.02 29.94
C GLY A 26 -8.81 12.86 28.77
N THR A 27 -7.93 13.52 28.03
CA THR A 27 -8.30 14.35 26.89
C THR A 27 -8.67 13.49 25.68
N LYS A 28 -9.82 13.76 25.05
CA LYS A 28 -10.20 13.12 23.80
C LYS A 28 -9.28 13.61 22.68
N ILE A 29 -8.57 12.69 22.05
CA ILE A 29 -7.70 12.95 20.89
C ILE A 29 -8.49 12.66 19.62
N LEU A 30 -8.46 13.57 18.66
CA LEU A 30 -8.95 13.37 17.30
C LEU A 30 -7.86 12.62 16.52
N ASP A 31 -8.15 11.36 16.21
CA ASP A 31 -7.17 10.47 15.56
C ASP A 31 -7.32 10.51 14.04
N LEU A 32 -6.43 11.26 13.39
CA LEU A 32 -6.34 11.32 11.93
C LEU A 32 -5.36 10.26 11.35
N THR A 33 -5.00 9.23 12.15
CA THR A 33 -4.10 8.15 11.71
C THR A 33 -4.80 6.79 11.59
N VAL A 34 -6.13 6.76 11.67
CA VAL A 34 -6.94 5.53 11.67
C VAL A 34 -6.57 4.65 10.48
N SER A 35 -6.00 3.47 10.74
CA SER A 35 -5.61 2.48 9.74
C SER A 35 -6.38 1.17 9.86
N ASN A 36 -7.12 1.00 10.97
CA ASN A 36 -7.94 -0.17 11.22
C ASN A 36 -9.38 0.06 10.72
N PRO A 37 -9.79 -0.56 9.59
CA PRO A 37 -11.12 -0.32 9.01
C PRO A 37 -12.25 -0.78 9.92
N THR A 38 -12.02 -1.76 10.81
CA THR A 38 -13.06 -2.23 11.75
C THR A 38 -13.42 -1.17 12.81
N ARG A 39 -12.62 -0.11 12.93
CA ARG A 39 -12.87 1.03 13.82
C ARG A 39 -13.27 2.31 13.06
N ALA A 40 -13.37 2.23 11.74
CA ALA A 40 -13.77 3.35 10.89
C ALA A 40 -15.30 3.53 10.77
N GLY A 41 -16.10 2.79 11.53
CA GLY A 41 -17.56 2.89 11.52
C GLY A 41 -18.21 2.28 10.27
N LEU A 42 -17.54 1.32 9.62
CA LEU A 42 -18.08 0.61 8.46
C LEU A 42 -19.18 -0.38 8.88
N ARG A 43 -20.15 -0.57 8.01
CA ARG A 43 -21.21 -1.57 8.17
C ARG A 43 -20.83 -2.83 7.43
N TYR A 44 -20.85 -3.96 8.15
CA TYR A 44 -20.59 -5.30 7.63
C TYR A 44 -21.88 -6.12 7.61
N ASP A 45 -22.00 -7.08 6.68
CA ASP A 45 -22.99 -8.14 6.78
C ASP A 45 -22.48 -9.21 7.77
N GLU A 46 -22.67 -8.93 9.05
CA GLU A 46 -22.21 -9.78 10.15
C GLU A 46 -22.75 -11.21 10.02
N ALA A 47 -24.01 -11.36 9.62
CA ALA A 47 -24.64 -12.67 9.50
C ALA A 47 -24.02 -13.49 8.37
N ALA A 48 -23.70 -12.89 7.23
CA ALA A 48 -23.02 -13.58 6.12
C ALA A 48 -21.59 -13.97 6.50
N ILE A 49 -20.85 -13.07 7.14
CA ILE A 49 -19.47 -13.32 7.58
C ILE A 49 -19.42 -14.47 8.60
N LEU A 50 -20.27 -14.42 9.64
CA LEU A 50 -20.28 -15.46 10.69
C LEU A 50 -20.74 -16.82 10.15
N ARG A 51 -21.74 -16.85 9.26
CA ARG A 51 -22.15 -18.12 8.59
C ARG A 51 -21.02 -18.72 7.77
N ALA A 52 -20.25 -17.91 7.06
CA ALA A 52 -19.14 -18.40 6.25
C ALA A 52 -18.05 -19.10 7.12
N LEU A 53 -17.78 -18.57 8.31
CA LEU A 53 -16.82 -19.15 9.25
C LEU A 53 -17.33 -20.43 9.95
N ALA A 54 -18.63 -20.67 9.97
CA ALA A 54 -19.27 -21.82 10.63
C ALA A 54 -19.41 -23.06 9.74
N SER A 55 -18.58 -23.19 8.72
CA SER A 55 -18.58 -24.38 7.84
C SER A 55 -18.26 -25.66 8.59
N PRO A 56 -19.06 -26.75 8.48
CA PRO A 56 -18.70 -28.06 9.05
C PRO A 56 -17.36 -28.61 8.55
N ARG A 57 -16.96 -28.27 7.33
CA ARG A 57 -15.66 -28.64 6.74
C ARG A 57 -14.46 -28.07 7.51
N ALA A 58 -14.70 -27.07 8.36
CA ALA A 58 -13.66 -26.50 9.22
C ALA A 58 -13.16 -27.46 10.30
N LEU A 59 -13.87 -28.57 10.54
CA LEU A 59 -13.48 -29.61 11.50
C LEU A 59 -12.53 -30.67 10.92
N ASP A 60 -12.35 -30.66 9.59
CA ASP A 60 -11.46 -31.59 8.90
C ASP A 60 -10.06 -30.96 8.79
N TYR A 61 -9.04 -31.79 9.08
CA TYR A 61 -7.65 -31.39 8.89
C TYR A 61 -7.18 -31.87 7.51
N ASP A 62 -7.10 -30.92 6.57
CA ASP A 62 -6.57 -31.12 5.22
C ASP A 62 -5.46 -30.09 4.97
N PRO A 63 -4.21 -30.43 5.34
CA PRO A 63 -3.09 -29.50 5.18
C PRO A 63 -2.67 -29.42 3.71
N GLN A 64 -3.10 -28.38 3.04
CA GLN A 64 -2.63 -28.03 1.69
C GLN A 64 -1.59 -26.92 1.76
N SER A 65 -0.38 -27.19 1.32
CA SER A 65 0.77 -26.31 1.44
C SER A 65 0.54 -24.90 0.85
N LYS A 66 -0.13 -24.82 -0.31
CA LYS A 66 -0.52 -23.53 -0.94
C LYS A 66 -1.83 -22.95 -0.41
N GLY A 67 -2.50 -23.62 0.51
CA GLY A 67 -3.85 -23.35 0.96
C GLY A 67 -4.92 -24.02 0.10
N LEU A 68 -6.16 -24.11 0.61
CA LEU A 68 -7.26 -24.81 -0.02
C LEU A 68 -7.51 -24.33 -1.44
N LEU A 69 -7.70 -25.27 -2.38
CA LEU A 69 -7.95 -24.97 -3.79
C LEU A 69 -9.16 -24.04 -3.96
N ALA A 70 -10.28 -24.29 -3.27
CA ALA A 70 -11.48 -23.46 -3.34
C ALA A 70 -11.22 -21.99 -2.94
N ALA A 71 -10.33 -21.75 -1.98
CA ALA A 71 -9.93 -20.40 -1.59
C ALA A 71 -9.03 -19.75 -2.65
N ARG A 72 -8.11 -20.51 -3.25
CA ARG A 72 -7.24 -20.03 -4.34
C ARG A 72 -8.04 -19.74 -5.61
N GLU A 73 -9.03 -20.55 -5.94
CA GLU A 73 -10.00 -20.31 -7.04
C GLU A 73 -10.80 -19.03 -6.80
N ALA A 74 -11.23 -18.77 -5.56
CA ALA A 74 -11.91 -17.52 -5.21
C ALA A 74 -11.01 -16.30 -5.37
N VAL A 75 -9.72 -16.41 -5.01
CA VAL A 75 -8.72 -15.35 -5.26
C VAL A 75 -8.50 -15.16 -6.77
N ALA A 76 -8.39 -16.23 -7.56
CA ALA A 76 -8.30 -16.14 -9.02
C ALA A 76 -9.54 -15.46 -9.61
N GLY A 77 -10.74 -15.84 -9.12
CA GLY A 77 -12.00 -15.17 -9.46
C GLY A 77 -11.99 -13.68 -9.16
N TYR A 78 -11.45 -13.28 -8.02
CA TYR A 78 -11.29 -11.86 -7.68
C TYR A 78 -10.51 -11.08 -8.74
N TYR A 79 -9.37 -11.59 -9.23
CA TYR A 79 -8.60 -10.93 -10.29
C TYR A 79 -9.34 -10.89 -11.64
N ARG A 80 -10.08 -11.94 -11.98
CA ARG A 80 -10.90 -11.99 -13.18
C ARG A 80 -12.08 -11.02 -13.13
N ASP A 81 -12.78 -10.97 -11.99
CA ASP A 81 -14.03 -10.22 -11.82
C ASP A 81 -13.79 -8.74 -11.48
N ARG A 82 -12.56 -8.32 -11.21
CA ARG A 82 -12.23 -6.89 -11.10
C ARG A 82 -12.72 -6.09 -12.29
N SER A 83 -12.84 -6.74 -13.45
CA SER A 83 -13.40 -6.18 -14.70
C SER A 83 -14.91 -6.01 -14.71
N GLY A 84 -15.65 -6.87 -14.03
CA GLY A 84 -17.13 -6.95 -14.11
C GLY A 84 -17.89 -5.93 -13.26
N TRP A 85 -17.20 -5.10 -12.48
CA TRP A 85 -17.78 -4.19 -11.49
C TRP A 85 -18.10 -2.79 -12.02
N GLY A 86 -18.03 -2.58 -13.34
CA GLY A 86 -18.33 -1.34 -14.04
C GLY A 86 -19.83 -0.91 -14.05
N GLY A 87 -20.65 -1.43 -13.14
CA GLY A 87 -22.07 -1.05 -13.01
C GLY A 87 -22.34 0.20 -12.16
N SER A 88 -21.37 0.77 -11.50
CA SER A 88 -21.47 2.06 -10.81
C SER A 88 -20.30 2.94 -11.20
N ASP A 89 -20.51 4.25 -11.22
CA ASP A 89 -19.48 5.27 -11.57
C ASP A 89 -18.22 5.20 -10.69
N VAL A 90 -18.22 4.34 -9.68
CA VAL A 90 -17.18 4.17 -8.65
C VAL A 90 -16.00 3.30 -9.12
N ALA A 91 -16.19 2.40 -10.09
CA ALA A 91 -15.17 1.41 -10.46
C ALA A 91 -14.49 1.67 -11.82
N ARG A 92 -14.78 2.80 -12.47
CA ARG A 92 -14.30 3.09 -13.85
C ARG A 92 -12.81 3.38 -13.98
N ASN A 93 -12.10 3.60 -12.87
CA ASN A 93 -10.71 4.04 -12.90
C ASN A 93 -9.67 2.94 -12.66
N VAL A 94 -10.10 1.73 -12.33
CA VAL A 94 -9.22 0.57 -12.34
C VAL A 94 -9.54 -0.23 -13.58
N ALA A 95 -8.54 -0.50 -14.43
CA ALA A 95 -8.76 -1.29 -15.64
C ALA A 95 -9.41 -2.60 -15.26
N SER A 96 -10.44 -2.91 -15.98
CA SER A 96 -11.00 -4.25 -16.03
C SER A 96 -10.02 -5.15 -16.77
N ASP A 97 -8.93 -5.54 -16.11
CA ASP A 97 -7.87 -6.27 -16.81
C ASP A 97 -8.27 -7.71 -17.09
N GLY A 98 -9.35 -8.21 -16.47
CA GLY A 98 -9.78 -9.59 -16.68
C GLY A 98 -8.60 -10.56 -16.60
N ILE A 99 -7.72 -10.39 -15.60
CA ILE A 99 -6.51 -11.19 -15.51
C ILE A 99 -6.89 -12.59 -15.11
N ASP A 100 -6.64 -13.52 -16.00
CA ASP A 100 -6.84 -14.95 -15.72
C ASP A 100 -5.64 -15.48 -14.95
N VAL A 101 -5.82 -15.60 -13.65
CA VAL A 101 -4.81 -16.13 -12.72
C VAL A 101 -5.04 -17.61 -12.53
N ASP A 102 -4.02 -18.42 -12.81
CA ASP A 102 -4.02 -19.83 -12.49
C ASP A 102 -4.00 -20.03 -10.96
N PRO A 103 -5.00 -20.68 -10.34
CA PRO A 103 -5.00 -20.98 -8.91
C PRO A 103 -3.73 -21.71 -8.42
N GLU A 104 -3.06 -22.45 -9.28
CA GLU A 104 -1.81 -23.13 -8.95
C GLU A 104 -0.60 -22.17 -8.77
N ARG A 105 -0.75 -20.92 -9.18
CA ARG A 105 0.24 -19.84 -8.97
C ARG A 105 -0.04 -19.00 -7.72
N ILE A 106 -1.00 -19.39 -6.89
CA ILE A 106 -1.39 -18.67 -5.68
C ILE A 106 -0.94 -19.46 -4.45
N VAL A 107 -0.30 -18.77 -3.51
CA VAL A 107 -0.02 -19.28 -2.17
C VAL A 107 -0.77 -18.40 -1.17
N LEU A 108 -1.64 -19.00 -0.34
CA LEU A 108 -2.32 -18.30 0.75
C LEU A 108 -1.39 -18.11 1.93
N THR A 109 -1.52 -16.97 2.60
CA THR A 109 -0.76 -16.60 3.78
C THR A 109 -1.66 -15.91 4.82
N THR A 110 -1.23 -15.87 6.08
CA THR A 110 -2.00 -15.21 7.15
C THR A 110 -1.94 -13.69 7.08
N SER A 111 -0.96 -13.14 6.36
CA SER A 111 -0.79 -11.71 6.14
C SER A 111 0.15 -11.48 4.96
N THR A 112 0.12 -10.29 4.37
CA THR A 112 1.14 -9.88 3.40
C THR A 112 2.53 -9.88 4.01
N SER A 113 2.67 -9.59 5.31
CA SER A 113 3.95 -9.71 6.03
C SER A 113 4.52 -11.13 6.00
N GLU A 114 3.69 -12.15 6.14
CA GLU A 114 4.11 -13.55 5.96
C GLU A 114 4.46 -13.83 4.50
N GLY A 115 3.66 -13.32 3.56
CA GLY A 115 3.97 -13.40 2.12
C GLY A 115 5.32 -12.79 1.77
N TYR A 116 5.62 -11.60 2.27
CA TYR A 116 6.95 -10.99 2.16
C TYR A 116 8.05 -11.89 2.74
N SER A 117 7.83 -12.43 3.92
CA SER A 117 8.78 -13.34 4.59
C SER A 117 9.10 -14.57 3.72
N PHE A 118 8.07 -15.14 3.07
CA PHE A 118 8.24 -16.27 2.17
C PHE A 118 9.02 -15.89 0.91
N VAL A 119 8.69 -14.75 0.30
CA VAL A 119 9.35 -14.25 -0.90
C VAL A 119 10.81 -13.86 -0.62
N PHE A 120 11.07 -13.23 0.53
CA PHE A 120 12.45 -12.88 0.92
C PHE A 120 13.31 -14.14 1.10
N ARG A 121 12.80 -15.17 1.77
CA ARG A 121 13.48 -16.47 1.90
C ARG A 121 13.70 -17.17 0.58
N LEU A 122 12.76 -17.01 -0.35
CA LEU A 122 12.89 -17.60 -1.69
C LEU A 122 14.00 -16.95 -2.49
N LEU A 123 14.11 -15.62 -2.45
CA LEU A 123 14.98 -14.85 -3.33
C LEU A 123 16.36 -14.58 -2.76
N CYS A 124 16.48 -14.44 -1.42
CA CYS A 124 17.65 -13.89 -0.77
C CYS A 124 18.40 -14.90 0.11
N ASN A 125 19.72 -14.88 0.01
CA ASN A 125 20.59 -15.39 1.05
C ASN A 125 20.84 -14.30 2.11
N ALA A 126 21.42 -14.68 3.25
CA ALA A 126 21.82 -13.72 4.28
C ALA A 126 22.76 -12.65 3.70
N GLY A 127 22.40 -11.38 3.88
CA GLY A 127 23.12 -10.22 3.37
C GLY A 127 22.88 -9.88 1.90
N ASP A 128 21.98 -10.59 1.20
CA ASP A 128 21.50 -10.15 -0.11
C ASP A 128 20.57 -8.92 0.05
N GLU A 129 20.33 -8.23 -1.05
CA GLU A 129 19.72 -6.92 -1.06
C GLU A 129 18.39 -6.90 -1.83
N LEU A 130 17.43 -6.13 -1.31
CA LEU A 130 16.20 -5.76 -2.02
C LEU A 130 16.10 -4.24 -2.11
N LEU A 131 15.77 -3.73 -3.29
CA LEU A 131 15.50 -2.30 -3.49
C LEU A 131 14.08 -1.99 -3.03
N VAL A 132 13.92 -0.94 -2.22
CA VAL A 132 12.62 -0.54 -1.66
C VAL A 132 12.34 0.94 -1.91
N PRO A 133 11.08 1.35 -2.19
CA PRO A 133 10.75 2.75 -2.39
C PRO A 133 10.82 3.53 -1.08
N LYS A 134 11.25 4.81 -1.15
CA LYS A 134 11.17 5.79 -0.06
C LYS A 134 10.63 7.11 -0.61
N PRO A 135 9.61 7.72 0.03
CA PRO A 135 8.90 7.27 1.24
C PRO A 135 8.01 6.05 0.98
N SER A 136 7.85 5.19 1.98
CA SER A 136 6.99 4.01 1.89
C SER A 136 6.63 3.44 3.27
N TYR A 137 6.03 2.26 3.25
CA TYR A 137 5.51 1.58 4.42
C TYR A 137 6.62 1.14 5.40
N PRO A 138 6.56 1.50 6.69
CA PRO A 138 7.70 1.38 7.62
C PRO A 138 8.01 -0.06 8.09
N LEU A 139 7.18 -1.06 7.78
CA LEU A 139 7.39 -2.43 8.26
C LEU A 139 8.44 -3.23 7.49
N PHE A 140 8.91 -2.75 6.37
CA PHE A 140 9.88 -3.50 5.55
C PHE A 140 11.18 -3.79 6.29
N GLU A 141 11.66 -2.87 7.13
CA GLU A 141 12.92 -3.05 7.88
C GLU A 141 12.83 -4.27 8.81
N PHE A 142 11.77 -4.37 9.61
CA PHE A 142 11.59 -5.50 10.52
C PHE A 142 11.46 -6.84 9.79
N LEU A 143 10.77 -6.85 8.65
CA LEU A 143 10.62 -8.05 7.83
C LEU A 143 11.97 -8.49 7.23
N ALA A 144 12.78 -7.54 6.81
CA ALA A 144 14.10 -7.79 6.24
C ALA A 144 15.10 -8.27 7.30
N ASP A 145 15.14 -7.62 8.46
CA ASP A 145 15.99 -8.02 9.59
C ASP A 145 15.74 -9.48 9.99
N LEU A 146 14.46 -9.87 10.10
CA LEU A 146 14.09 -11.25 10.44
C LEU A 146 14.54 -12.29 9.41
N GLN A 147 14.85 -11.88 8.19
CA GLN A 147 15.31 -12.74 7.09
C GLN A 147 16.80 -12.53 6.75
N ASP A 148 17.54 -11.73 7.51
CA ASP A 148 18.92 -11.31 7.20
C ASP A 148 19.09 -10.67 5.82
N VAL A 149 18.04 -9.99 5.34
CA VAL A 149 18.01 -9.27 4.06
C VAL A 149 18.32 -7.80 4.30
N ARG A 150 19.12 -7.20 3.43
CA ARG A 150 19.43 -5.78 3.46
C ARG A 150 18.48 -5.01 2.55
N LEU A 151 17.84 -3.97 3.08
CA LEU A 151 17.06 -3.05 2.27
C LEU A 151 17.95 -1.92 1.75
N VAL A 152 17.85 -1.64 0.46
CA VAL A 152 18.54 -0.52 -0.19
C VAL A 152 17.46 0.41 -0.77
N PRO A 153 17.36 1.65 -0.26
CA PRO A 153 16.30 2.55 -0.70
C PRO A 153 16.55 3.10 -2.10
N TYR A 154 15.46 3.26 -2.86
CA TYR A 154 15.42 4.14 -4.02
C TYR A 154 14.35 5.23 -3.81
N PRO A 155 14.62 6.50 -4.23
CA PRO A 155 13.70 7.59 -3.98
C PRO A 155 12.45 7.52 -4.88
N LEU A 156 11.31 7.90 -4.31
CA LEU A 156 10.19 8.44 -5.06
C LEU A 156 10.33 9.96 -5.05
N ILE A 157 10.35 10.58 -6.22
CA ILE A 157 10.41 12.04 -6.37
C ILE A 157 9.03 12.61 -6.66
N TYR A 158 8.76 13.79 -6.09
CA TYR A 158 7.51 14.51 -6.29
C TYR A 158 7.72 15.72 -7.19
N ASP A 159 7.13 15.64 -8.39
CA ASP A 159 7.01 16.76 -9.31
C ASP A 159 5.60 16.75 -9.91
N HIS A 160 4.66 17.50 -9.29
CA HIS A 160 3.22 17.49 -9.60
C HIS A 160 2.56 16.10 -9.58
N GLY A 161 3.25 15.08 -9.11
CA GLY A 161 2.93 13.67 -8.94
C GLY A 161 4.17 12.91 -8.50
N TRP A 162 3.99 11.73 -7.94
CA TRP A 162 5.09 10.89 -7.50
C TRP A 162 5.60 10.02 -8.64
N GLN A 163 6.90 9.83 -8.73
CA GLN A 163 7.56 9.03 -9.74
C GLN A 163 8.76 8.30 -9.15
N MET A 164 9.11 7.14 -9.74
CA MET A 164 10.32 6.40 -9.40
C MET A 164 11.55 7.13 -9.94
N ASP A 165 12.55 7.36 -9.09
CA ASP A 165 13.87 7.85 -9.54
C ASP A 165 14.70 6.70 -10.15
N PHE A 166 14.49 6.40 -11.43
CA PHE A 166 15.21 5.35 -12.13
C PHE A 166 16.74 5.53 -12.14
N PRO A 167 17.30 6.74 -12.32
CA PRO A 167 18.74 6.95 -12.18
C PRO A 167 19.29 6.53 -10.81
N SER A 168 18.59 6.87 -9.72
CA SER A 168 18.98 6.44 -8.37
C SER A 168 18.78 4.94 -8.16
N LEU A 169 17.68 4.37 -8.67
CA LEU A 169 17.43 2.93 -8.63
C LEU A 169 18.54 2.15 -9.36
N GLN A 170 19.00 2.63 -10.53
CA GLN A 170 20.10 2.02 -11.26
C GLN A 170 21.43 2.05 -10.50
N LYS A 171 21.72 3.15 -9.80
CA LYS A 171 22.94 3.30 -8.98
C LYS A 171 22.93 2.44 -7.73
N ALA A 172 21.74 2.12 -7.21
CA ALA A 172 21.56 1.33 -5.99
C ALA A 172 21.81 -0.18 -6.18
N VAL A 173 21.84 -0.67 -7.43
CA VAL A 173 22.05 -2.10 -7.72
C VAL A 173 23.49 -2.52 -7.45
N THR A 174 23.63 -3.66 -6.77
CA THR A 174 24.90 -4.35 -6.57
C THR A 174 24.80 -5.80 -7.03
N ALA A 175 25.91 -6.54 -6.96
CA ALA A 175 25.93 -7.99 -7.24
C ALA A 175 25.07 -8.81 -6.24
N ARG A 176 24.68 -8.22 -5.13
CA ARG A 176 23.83 -8.83 -4.09
C ARG A 176 22.35 -8.52 -4.26
N THR A 177 21.98 -7.60 -5.13
CA THR A 177 20.58 -7.24 -5.36
C THR A 177 19.83 -8.42 -5.99
N ARG A 178 18.64 -8.75 -5.44
CA ARG A 178 17.78 -9.87 -5.87
C ARG A 178 16.45 -9.42 -6.43
N GLY A 179 15.97 -8.25 -6.06
CA GLY A 179 14.67 -7.77 -6.53
C GLY A 179 14.39 -6.33 -6.17
N VAL A 180 13.27 -5.85 -6.72
CA VAL A 180 12.74 -4.51 -6.50
C VAL A 180 11.34 -4.65 -5.88
N VAL A 181 11.12 -3.98 -4.76
CA VAL A 181 9.80 -3.86 -4.13
C VAL A 181 9.12 -2.64 -4.70
N VAL A 182 7.86 -2.78 -5.08
CA VAL A 182 6.95 -1.68 -5.42
C VAL A 182 5.69 -1.78 -4.57
N VAL A 183 5.11 -0.66 -4.18
CA VAL A 183 3.83 -0.59 -3.47
C VAL A 183 2.85 0.14 -4.37
N HIS A 184 1.74 -0.49 -4.73
CA HIS A 184 0.88 -0.07 -5.83
C HIS A 184 -0.62 -0.12 -5.48
N PRO A 185 -1.23 1.02 -5.09
CA PRO A 185 -0.62 2.33 -4.88
C PRO A 185 0.23 2.38 -3.62
N ASN A 186 1.24 3.27 -3.63
CA ASN A 186 2.19 3.39 -2.53
C ASN A 186 1.54 3.97 -1.25
N ASN A 187 2.00 3.51 -0.12
CA ASN A 187 1.64 4.01 1.20
C ASN A 187 2.86 4.72 1.83
N PRO A 188 2.83 6.05 2.08
CA PRO A 188 1.61 6.86 2.23
C PRO A 188 1.28 7.76 1.02
N THR A 189 2.06 7.76 -0.05
CA THR A 189 1.97 8.76 -1.13
C THR A 189 0.69 8.65 -1.96
N GLY A 190 0.06 7.48 -1.97
CA GLY A 190 -1.11 7.18 -2.79
C GLY A 190 -0.81 7.12 -4.29
N SER A 191 0.45 7.07 -4.68
CA SER A 191 0.86 7.04 -6.09
C SER A 191 0.81 5.63 -6.68
N PHE A 192 0.38 5.54 -7.92
CA PHE A 192 0.49 4.33 -8.71
C PHE A 192 1.77 4.34 -9.55
N VAL A 193 2.35 3.17 -9.78
CA VAL A 193 3.37 2.99 -10.82
C VAL A 193 2.68 3.11 -12.17
N SER A 194 3.10 4.05 -13.00
CA SER A 194 2.52 4.28 -14.33
C SER A 194 2.89 3.18 -15.31
N ALA A 195 2.14 3.03 -16.41
CA ALA A 195 2.44 2.03 -17.43
C ALA A 195 3.87 2.18 -18.00
N GLY A 196 4.32 3.40 -18.23
CA GLY A 196 5.69 3.66 -18.69
C GLY A 196 6.75 3.29 -17.65
N GLU A 197 6.47 3.48 -16.36
CA GLU A 197 7.37 3.04 -15.29
C GLU A 197 7.40 1.52 -15.16
N VAL A 198 6.27 0.81 -15.38
CA VAL A 198 6.22 -0.66 -15.41
C VAL A 198 7.09 -1.19 -16.54
N GLU A 199 7.00 -0.63 -17.75
CA GLU A 199 7.86 -1.03 -18.89
C GLU A 199 9.35 -0.82 -18.59
N LEU A 200 9.72 0.32 -18.03
CA LEU A 200 11.09 0.63 -17.62
C LEU A 200 11.57 -0.32 -16.52
N LEU A 201 10.75 -0.59 -15.53
CA LEU A 201 11.04 -1.51 -14.42
C LEU A 201 11.25 -2.94 -14.94
N ASN A 202 10.38 -3.40 -15.83
CA ASN A 202 10.49 -4.74 -16.44
C ASN A 202 11.76 -4.88 -17.27
N SER A 203 12.08 -3.90 -18.11
CA SER A 203 13.35 -3.91 -18.86
C SER A 203 14.54 -3.95 -17.93
N PHE A 204 14.55 -3.08 -16.91
CA PHE A 204 15.60 -3.00 -15.91
C PHE A 204 15.80 -4.32 -15.15
N CYS A 205 14.72 -4.93 -14.68
CA CYS A 205 14.77 -6.18 -13.92
C CYS A 205 15.16 -7.37 -14.80
N ARG A 206 14.63 -7.45 -16.03
CA ARG A 206 14.97 -8.50 -16.99
C ARG A 206 16.46 -8.50 -17.35
N GLU A 207 17.03 -7.33 -17.63
CA GLU A 207 18.45 -7.19 -17.98
C GLU A 207 19.40 -7.64 -16.85
N ARG A 208 18.94 -7.55 -15.60
CA ARG A 208 19.74 -7.83 -14.40
C ARG A 208 19.37 -9.12 -13.68
N GLY A 209 18.37 -9.83 -14.18
CA GLY A 209 17.87 -11.05 -13.53
C GLY A 209 17.26 -10.81 -12.16
N LEU A 210 16.61 -9.65 -11.95
CA LEU A 210 15.95 -9.26 -10.70
C LEU A 210 14.48 -9.64 -10.73
N ALA A 211 13.92 -9.96 -9.56
CA ALA A 211 12.47 -10.15 -9.40
C ALA A 211 11.78 -8.82 -9.04
N VAL A 212 10.48 -8.74 -9.33
CA VAL A 212 9.59 -7.68 -8.82
C VAL A 212 8.74 -8.24 -7.69
N ILE A 213 8.59 -7.47 -6.61
CA ILE A 213 7.70 -7.76 -5.49
C ILE A 213 6.71 -6.61 -5.41
N ALA A 214 5.44 -6.84 -5.80
CA ALA A 214 4.41 -5.82 -5.87
C ALA A 214 3.41 -5.97 -4.72
N ASP A 215 3.33 -4.97 -3.84
CA ASP A 215 2.30 -4.88 -2.81
C ASP A 215 1.08 -4.14 -3.38
N GLU A 216 -0.02 -4.87 -3.56
CA GLU A 216 -1.26 -4.36 -4.14
C GLU A 216 -2.42 -4.32 -3.16
N VAL A 217 -2.18 -4.25 -1.86
CA VAL A 217 -3.26 -4.26 -0.87
C VAL A 217 -4.24 -3.10 -1.02
N PHE A 218 -3.82 -1.98 -1.62
CA PHE A 218 -4.65 -0.81 -1.87
C PHE A 218 -5.13 -0.64 -3.32
N LEU A 219 -4.86 -1.60 -4.20
CA LEU A 219 -5.12 -1.48 -5.64
C LEU A 219 -6.58 -1.14 -5.98
N ASP A 220 -7.55 -1.58 -5.16
CA ASP A 220 -8.98 -1.32 -5.38
C ASP A 220 -9.43 0.10 -4.97
N TYR A 221 -8.53 0.92 -4.42
CA TYR A 221 -8.82 2.26 -3.92
C TYR A 221 -8.25 3.36 -4.81
N GLY A 222 -8.38 3.20 -6.13
CA GLY A 222 -8.05 4.25 -7.10
C GLY A 222 -9.01 5.43 -7.01
N LEU A 223 -8.47 6.65 -7.10
CA LEU A 223 -9.22 7.89 -7.10
C LEU A 223 -9.10 8.57 -8.46
N GLU A 224 -10.19 9.22 -8.89
CA GLU A 224 -10.11 10.09 -10.06
C GLU A 224 -9.27 11.33 -9.72
N THR A 225 -8.16 11.49 -10.42
CA THR A 225 -7.40 12.73 -10.31
C THR A 225 -8.08 13.81 -11.17
N SER A 226 -8.56 14.86 -10.53
CA SER A 226 -8.99 16.04 -11.25
C SER A 226 -7.79 16.67 -11.97
N GLY A 227 -7.66 16.36 -13.24
CA GLY A 227 -7.06 17.12 -14.33
C GLY A 227 -5.73 17.86 -14.20
N ALA A 228 -4.78 17.49 -13.32
CA ALA A 228 -3.42 18.02 -13.41
C ALA A 228 -2.52 16.98 -14.12
N LYS A 229 -2.00 17.32 -15.30
CA LYS A 229 -1.04 16.51 -16.05
C LYS A 229 0.23 16.28 -15.23
N ALA A 230 0.64 15.04 -15.06
CA ALA A 230 2.07 14.75 -14.87
C ALA A 230 2.71 14.74 -16.27
N PRO A 231 3.78 15.52 -16.52
CA PRO A 231 4.50 15.46 -17.78
C PRO A 231 5.20 14.10 -17.91
N THR A 232 5.28 13.58 -19.13
CA THR A 232 6.07 12.40 -19.43
C THR A 232 7.57 12.67 -19.24
N GLN A 233 8.38 11.66 -18.95
CA GLN A 233 9.84 11.81 -18.84
C GLN A 233 10.47 12.51 -20.07
N ALA A 234 9.91 12.30 -21.27
CA ALA A 234 10.34 12.97 -22.48
C ALA A 234 10.05 14.49 -22.49
N GLU A 235 9.01 14.92 -21.77
CA GLU A 235 8.67 16.33 -21.61
C GLU A 235 9.52 17.01 -20.53
N LEU A 236 9.90 16.28 -19.47
CA LEU A 236 10.81 16.74 -18.41
C LEU A 236 12.22 17.05 -18.94
N TYR A 237 12.72 16.25 -19.88
CA TYR A 237 14.02 16.52 -20.52
C TYR A 237 13.98 17.70 -21.51
N ARG A 238 12.81 18.09 -22.03
CA ARG A 238 12.64 19.24 -22.93
C ARG A 238 12.38 20.56 -22.22
N SER A 239 11.86 20.55 -20.99
CA SER A 239 11.46 21.77 -20.28
C SER A 239 12.63 22.52 -19.62
N ALA A 240 13.85 21.97 -19.62
CA ALA A 240 15.04 22.68 -19.14
C ALA A 240 15.49 23.84 -20.06
N GLU A 241 14.91 23.99 -21.25
CA GLU A 241 15.36 24.99 -22.24
C GLU A 241 14.31 26.02 -22.70
N SER A 242 13.06 26.04 -22.23
CA SER A 242 12.09 27.03 -22.72
C SER A 242 11.05 27.48 -21.70
N ALA A 243 10.98 28.80 -21.52
CA ALA A 243 10.00 29.52 -20.73
C ALA A 243 8.69 29.74 -21.49
N ALA A 244 7.56 29.64 -20.76
CA ALA A 244 6.16 30.01 -21.08
C ALA A 244 5.33 28.99 -21.89
N PRO A 245 4.12 28.60 -21.38
CA PRO A 245 3.22 27.69 -22.09
C PRO A 245 2.37 28.41 -23.14
N PRO A 246 2.09 27.79 -24.31
CA PRO A 246 1.17 28.32 -25.31
C PRO A 246 -0.30 28.10 -24.87
N LYS A 247 -1.14 29.11 -25.17
CA LYS A 247 -2.59 29.06 -24.94
C LYS A 247 -3.26 28.17 -26.00
N GLY A 248 -3.97 27.11 -25.51
CA GLY A 248 -4.82 26.30 -26.40
C GLY A 248 -4.51 24.81 -26.45
N GLU A 249 -4.03 24.19 -25.38
CA GLU A 249 -3.75 22.74 -25.36
C GLU A 249 -5.03 21.89 -25.32
N PRO A 250 -5.06 20.75 -26.06
CA PRO A 250 -6.13 19.77 -25.98
C PRO A 250 -6.20 19.17 -24.56
N ALA A 251 -7.41 18.76 -24.15
CA ALA A 251 -7.62 18.08 -22.87
C ALA A 251 -6.62 16.91 -22.71
N PRO A 252 -6.06 16.71 -21.50
CA PRO A 252 -5.09 15.66 -21.28
C PRO A 252 -5.68 14.30 -21.70
N PRO A 253 -4.88 13.40 -22.29
CA PRO A 253 -5.34 12.07 -22.63
C PRO A 253 -5.89 11.42 -21.36
N LYS A 254 -7.01 10.69 -21.48
CA LYS A 254 -7.56 9.90 -20.38
C LYS A 254 -6.44 8.99 -19.90
N ARG A 255 -6.07 9.07 -18.61
CA ARG A 255 -5.08 8.14 -18.03
C ARG A 255 -5.57 6.73 -18.27
N GLU A 256 -4.66 5.87 -18.74
CA GLU A 256 -4.93 4.44 -18.77
C GLU A 256 -5.17 3.96 -17.33
N PRO A 257 -6.14 3.06 -17.14
CA PRO A 257 -6.42 2.54 -15.83
C PRO A 257 -5.20 1.78 -15.27
N HIS A 258 -4.97 1.89 -13.97
CA HIS A 258 -3.85 1.24 -13.28
C HIS A 258 -4.00 -0.28 -13.29
N ARG A 259 -3.03 -0.97 -13.89
CA ARG A 259 -3.05 -2.43 -14.04
C ARG A 259 -2.36 -3.11 -12.87
N SER A 260 -2.83 -4.31 -12.53
CA SER A 260 -2.15 -5.17 -11.58
C SER A 260 -0.87 -5.76 -12.19
N PHE A 261 0.17 -5.89 -11.38
CA PHE A 261 1.40 -6.63 -11.72
C PHE A 261 1.17 -8.14 -11.87
N THR A 262 0.02 -8.66 -11.43
CA THR A 262 -0.34 -10.10 -11.51
C THR A 262 -0.34 -10.63 -12.94
N GLY A 263 -0.61 -9.79 -13.94
CA GLY A 263 -0.60 -10.15 -15.36
C GLY A 263 0.77 -10.07 -16.04
N ASP A 264 1.81 -9.68 -15.33
CA ASP A 264 3.15 -9.55 -15.91
C ASP A 264 3.73 -10.92 -16.29
N ALA A 265 4.20 -11.04 -17.53
CA ALA A 265 4.81 -12.25 -18.05
C ALA A 265 6.30 -12.10 -18.35
N GLU A 266 6.85 -10.89 -18.26
CA GLU A 266 8.22 -10.57 -18.69
C GLU A 266 9.27 -10.82 -17.61
N VAL A 267 8.91 -10.59 -16.36
CA VAL A 267 9.79 -10.65 -15.20
C VAL A 267 9.16 -11.52 -14.11
N LEU A 268 9.97 -12.28 -13.38
CA LEU A 268 9.50 -13.01 -12.20
C LEU A 268 8.92 -12.00 -11.20
N THR A 269 7.62 -12.08 -11.00
CA THR A 269 6.86 -11.12 -10.19
C THR A 269 6.07 -11.85 -9.10
N PHE A 270 6.12 -11.30 -7.89
CA PHE A 270 5.34 -11.75 -6.74
C PHE A 270 4.38 -10.64 -6.33
N THR A 271 3.10 -10.83 -6.61
CA THR A 271 2.07 -9.85 -6.26
C THR A 271 1.41 -10.25 -4.95
N LEU A 272 1.49 -9.35 -3.95
CA LEU A 272 0.93 -9.56 -2.62
C LEU A 272 -0.35 -8.75 -2.45
N SER A 273 -1.39 -9.40 -1.91
CA SER A 273 -2.62 -8.72 -1.53
C SER A 273 -3.36 -9.52 -0.44
N GLY A 274 -4.54 -9.05 0.02
CA GLY A 274 -5.26 -9.75 1.07
C GLY A 274 -6.54 -9.05 1.54
N LEU A 275 -7.34 -9.79 2.32
CA LEU A 275 -8.64 -9.34 2.81
C LEU A 275 -8.56 -8.12 3.75
N SER A 276 -7.40 -7.84 4.34
CA SER A 276 -7.21 -6.74 5.29
C SER A 276 -7.64 -5.38 4.74
N LYS A 277 -7.42 -5.16 3.45
CA LYS A 277 -7.78 -3.92 2.76
C LYS A 277 -8.91 -4.17 1.75
N ILE A 278 -8.79 -5.19 0.91
CA ILE A 278 -9.78 -5.49 -0.14
C ILE A 278 -11.20 -5.63 0.42
N ALA A 279 -11.36 -6.37 1.53
CA ALA A 279 -12.65 -6.57 2.20
C ALA A 279 -12.74 -5.88 3.57
N ALA A 280 -11.74 -5.08 3.94
CA ALA A 280 -11.62 -4.43 5.26
C ALA A 280 -11.77 -5.42 6.44
N LEU A 281 -11.23 -6.64 6.28
CA LEU A 281 -11.31 -7.73 7.26
C LEU A 281 -9.91 -8.16 7.77
N PRO A 282 -9.12 -7.26 8.38
CA PRO A 282 -7.76 -7.58 8.85
C PRO A 282 -7.73 -8.68 9.91
N GLN A 283 -8.81 -8.84 10.68
CA GLN A 283 -8.96 -9.86 11.73
C GLN A 283 -9.08 -11.28 11.17
N MET A 284 -9.45 -11.44 9.90
CA MET A 284 -9.58 -12.77 9.27
C MET A 284 -8.22 -13.38 8.93
N LYS A 285 -7.17 -12.58 8.90
CA LYS A 285 -5.79 -13.05 8.68
C LYS A 285 -5.67 -13.89 7.40
N VAL A 286 -6.12 -13.33 6.28
CA VAL A 286 -6.00 -13.92 4.93
C VAL A 286 -5.32 -12.95 4.00
N ALA A 287 -4.26 -13.40 3.40
CA ALA A 287 -3.53 -12.75 2.31
C ALA A 287 -3.05 -13.82 1.32
N TRP A 288 -2.41 -13.40 0.27
CA TRP A 288 -1.87 -14.30 -0.74
C TRP A 288 -0.69 -13.68 -1.48
N VAL A 289 0.09 -14.55 -2.10
CA VAL A 289 1.12 -14.24 -3.07
C VAL A 289 0.72 -14.87 -4.40
N VAL A 290 0.63 -14.08 -5.46
CA VAL A 290 0.48 -14.57 -6.84
C VAL A 290 1.84 -14.51 -7.51
N THR A 291 2.28 -15.62 -8.11
CA THR A 291 3.54 -15.69 -8.86
C THR A 291 3.28 -15.61 -10.34
N SER A 292 3.85 -14.63 -11.02
CA SER A 292 3.79 -14.45 -12.48
C SER A 292 5.17 -14.33 -13.09
N GLY A 293 5.25 -14.24 -14.43
CA GLY A 293 6.50 -14.12 -15.17
C GLY A 293 6.80 -15.30 -16.10
N PRO A 294 8.03 -15.42 -16.60
CA PRO A 294 8.43 -16.49 -17.51
C PRO A 294 8.09 -17.87 -16.96
N ARG A 295 7.40 -18.68 -17.76
CA ARG A 295 6.74 -19.93 -17.33
C ARG A 295 7.62 -20.87 -16.50
N GLU A 296 8.84 -21.12 -16.97
CA GLU A 296 9.75 -22.05 -16.30
C GLU A 296 10.25 -21.49 -14.96
N LEU A 297 10.57 -20.19 -14.93
CA LEU A 297 11.06 -19.52 -13.74
C LEU A 297 9.96 -19.42 -12.68
N ALA A 298 8.73 -19.07 -13.09
CA ALA A 298 7.58 -19.03 -12.21
C ALA A 298 7.25 -20.43 -11.65
N ALA A 299 7.33 -21.50 -12.45
CA ALA A 299 7.14 -22.86 -11.97
C ALA A 299 8.20 -23.28 -10.94
N GLN A 300 9.47 -22.92 -11.18
CA GLN A 300 10.55 -23.18 -10.21
C GLN A 300 10.35 -22.40 -8.90
N ALA A 301 9.91 -21.14 -8.99
CA ALA A 301 9.59 -20.32 -7.82
C ALA A 301 8.45 -20.92 -7.02
N MET A 302 7.35 -21.33 -7.69
CA MET A 302 6.21 -21.97 -7.04
C MET A 302 6.57 -23.26 -6.31
N GLY A 303 7.36 -24.15 -6.91
CA GLY A 303 7.79 -25.37 -6.24
C GLY A 303 8.59 -25.12 -4.95
N ARG A 304 9.39 -24.03 -4.92
CA ARG A 304 10.12 -23.63 -3.73
C ARG A 304 9.23 -22.93 -2.70
N LEU A 305 8.32 -22.06 -3.14
CA LEU A 305 7.33 -21.42 -2.27
C LEU A 305 6.42 -22.44 -1.59
N GLU A 306 6.04 -23.48 -2.31
CA GLU A 306 5.25 -24.58 -1.76
C GLU A 306 5.97 -25.26 -0.58
N VAL A 307 7.26 -25.57 -0.70
CA VAL A 307 8.05 -26.13 0.40
C VAL A 307 8.15 -25.16 1.59
N ILE A 308 8.35 -23.85 1.31
CA ILE A 308 8.39 -22.83 2.35
C ILE A 308 7.03 -22.77 3.08
N ALA A 309 5.94 -22.73 2.36
CA ALA A 309 4.60 -22.66 2.93
C ALA A 309 4.22 -23.94 3.70
N ASP A 310 4.59 -25.12 3.18
CA ASP A 310 4.37 -26.41 3.81
C ASP A 310 5.09 -26.53 5.18
N THR A 311 6.25 -25.88 5.30
CA THR A 311 7.00 -25.84 6.57
C THR A 311 6.21 -25.17 7.70
N TYR A 312 5.32 -24.25 7.40
CA TYR A 312 4.55 -23.48 8.39
C TYR A 312 3.10 -23.94 8.52
N LEU A 313 2.45 -24.27 7.39
CA LEU A 313 1.01 -24.60 7.30
C LEU A 313 0.14 -23.63 8.09
N SER A 314 0.43 -22.32 7.93
CA SER A 314 -0.05 -21.26 8.81
C SER A 314 -1.55 -20.97 8.69
N MET A 315 -2.18 -21.34 7.56
CA MET A 315 -3.58 -21.04 7.29
C MET A 315 -4.54 -22.00 7.99
N ASN A 316 -5.47 -21.47 8.80
CA ASN A 316 -6.49 -22.28 9.46
C ASN A 316 -7.65 -22.65 8.52
N ALA A 317 -8.25 -23.82 8.70
CA ALA A 317 -9.33 -24.34 7.87
C ALA A 317 -10.60 -23.48 7.87
N PRO A 318 -11.13 -22.98 9.02
CA PRO A 318 -12.35 -22.19 9.06
C PRO A 318 -12.30 -20.99 8.13
N VAL A 319 -11.20 -20.23 8.17
CA VAL A 319 -11.09 -19.00 7.38
C VAL A 319 -10.86 -19.30 5.90
N GLN A 320 -10.11 -20.36 5.58
CA GLN A 320 -9.90 -20.76 4.18
C GLN A 320 -11.21 -21.15 3.50
N TRP A 321 -12.08 -21.91 4.18
CA TRP A 321 -13.41 -22.24 3.66
C TRP A 321 -14.32 -21.02 3.52
N ALA A 322 -14.08 -19.98 4.31
CA ALA A 322 -14.85 -18.73 4.23
C ALA A 322 -14.37 -17.76 3.14
N VAL A 323 -13.16 -17.91 2.59
CA VAL A 323 -12.58 -16.97 1.61
C VAL A 323 -13.52 -16.58 0.49
N PRO A 324 -14.25 -17.52 -0.19
CA PRO A 324 -15.16 -17.13 -1.27
C PRO A 324 -16.22 -16.12 -0.79
N ALA A 325 -16.91 -16.41 0.30
CA ALA A 325 -17.94 -15.53 0.85
C ALA A 325 -17.36 -14.23 1.43
N LEU A 326 -16.16 -14.26 2.01
CA LEU A 326 -15.50 -13.06 2.53
C LEU A 326 -15.07 -12.12 1.40
N LEU A 327 -14.62 -12.65 0.25
CA LEU A 327 -14.31 -11.86 -0.93
C LEU A 327 -15.56 -11.19 -1.54
N GLU A 328 -16.73 -11.83 -1.46
CA GLU A 328 -17.98 -11.22 -1.91
C GLU A 328 -18.35 -9.98 -1.08
N GLN A 329 -17.97 -9.94 0.21
CA GLN A 329 -18.25 -8.79 1.08
C GLN A 329 -17.50 -7.51 0.66
N ARG A 330 -16.42 -7.64 -0.11
CA ARG A 330 -15.58 -6.50 -0.54
C ARG A 330 -16.38 -5.35 -1.14
N VAL A 331 -17.39 -5.66 -1.93
CA VAL A 331 -18.22 -4.70 -2.66
C VAL A 331 -18.84 -3.64 -1.80
N GLY A 332 -19.58 -4.10 -0.79
CA GLY A 332 -20.30 -3.19 0.11
C GLY A 332 -19.36 -2.35 0.96
N VAL A 333 -18.21 -2.91 1.30
CA VAL A 333 -17.21 -2.25 2.14
C VAL A 333 -16.35 -1.27 1.34
N GLN A 334 -15.89 -1.67 0.15
CA GLN A 334 -15.11 -0.78 -0.74
C GLN A 334 -15.91 0.46 -1.12
N ARG A 335 -17.20 0.32 -1.41
CA ARG A 335 -18.07 1.46 -1.68
C ARG A 335 -18.09 2.44 -0.50
N GLN A 336 -18.32 1.97 0.74
CA GLN A 336 -18.32 2.82 1.92
C GLN A 336 -16.96 3.51 2.14
N LEU A 337 -15.87 2.79 1.94
CA LEU A 337 -14.51 3.34 2.06
C LEU A 337 -14.23 4.39 0.99
N LEU A 338 -14.54 4.12 -0.27
CA LEU A 338 -14.33 5.08 -1.36
C LEU A 338 -15.18 6.35 -1.19
N GLU A 339 -16.44 6.22 -0.77
CA GLU A 339 -17.29 7.36 -0.41
C GLU A 339 -16.63 8.20 0.69
N ARG A 340 -16.16 7.56 1.78
CA ARG A 340 -15.46 8.21 2.88
C ARG A 340 -14.16 8.89 2.46
N ILE A 341 -13.32 8.20 1.69
CA ILE A 341 -12.05 8.73 1.20
C ILE A 341 -12.29 9.97 0.34
N ARG A 342 -13.27 9.92 -0.57
CA ARG A 342 -13.63 11.07 -1.42
C ARG A 342 -14.18 12.23 -0.62
N ALA A 343 -15.05 11.97 0.35
CA ALA A 343 -15.60 13.00 1.22
C ALA A 343 -14.50 13.70 2.04
N ASN A 344 -13.60 12.93 2.66
CA ASN A 344 -12.51 13.49 3.45
C ASN A 344 -11.46 14.21 2.57
N LEU A 345 -11.19 13.71 1.36
CA LEU A 345 -10.29 14.39 0.43
C LEU A 345 -10.89 15.73 -0.06
N ALA A 346 -12.17 15.75 -0.38
CA ALA A 346 -12.89 16.98 -0.75
C ALA A 346 -12.94 17.98 0.41
N GLU A 347 -13.16 17.51 1.63
CA GLU A 347 -13.14 18.36 2.83
C GLU A 347 -11.75 18.91 3.10
N LEU A 348 -10.70 18.10 2.90
CA LEU A 348 -9.31 18.54 2.99
C LEU A 348 -9.04 19.68 1.99
N ASP A 349 -9.42 19.49 0.71
CA ASP A 349 -9.26 20.50 -0.34
C ASP A 349 -10.01 21.78 -0.02
N ARG A 350 -11.23 21.66 0.50
CA ARG A 350 -12.04 22.82 0.93
C ARG A 350 -11.36 23.61 2.05
N GLN A 351 -10.79 22.94 3.04
CA GLN A 351 -10.10 23.62 4.15
C GLN A 351 -8.75 24.21 3.74
N LEU A 352 -8.06 23.58 2.79
CA LEU A 352 -6.80 24.10 2.25
C LEU A 352 -7.00 25.29 1.31
N ALA A 353 -8.20 25.45 0.74
CA ALA A 353 -8.50 26.58 -0.13
C ALA A 353 -8.43 27.92 0.63
N GLY A 354 -7.71 28.88 0.08
CA GLY A 354 -7.62 30.24 0.64
C GLY A 354 -6.66 30.39 1.83
N GLN A 355 -5.79 29.41 2.09
CA GLN A 355 -4.69 29.52 3.05
C GLN A 355 -3.37 29.07 2.41
N GLU A 356 -2.23 29.52 2.94
CA GLU A 356 -0.90 29.26 2.40
C GLU A 356 0.00 28.49 3.38
N ALA A 357 -0.49 28.19 4.61
CA ALA A 357 0.33 27.56 5.66
C ALA A 357 0.72 26.12 5.31
N CYS A 358 -0.11 25.39 4.57
CA CYS A 358 0.23 24.07 4.09
C CYS A 358 -0.51 23.71 2.79
N SER A 359 -0.04 22.68 2.12
CA SER A 359 -0.67 22.10 0.94
C SER A 359 -0.70 20.58 1.06
N ARG A 360 -1.56 19.90 0.31
CA ARG A 360 -1.44 18.47 0.16
C ARG A 360 -0.71 18.09 -1.13
N LEU A 361 -0.04 16.96 -1.09
CA LEU A 361 0.53 16.35 -2.28
C LEU A 361 -0.55 15.58 -3.07
N ALA A 362 -0.28 15.29 -4.34
CA ALA A 362 -1.21 14.53 -5.19
C ALA A 362 -1.45 13.13 -4.60
N VAL A 363 -2.72 12.72 -4.62
CA VAL A 363 -3.17 11.39 -4.18
C VAL A 363 -3.92 10.75 -5.34
N GLU A 364 -3.46 9.60 -5.81
CA GLU A 364 -4.07 8.83 -6.91
C GLU A 364 -4.88 7.64 -6.39
N GLY A 365 -4.61 7.20 -5.15
CA GLY A 365 -5.31 6.07 -4.53
C GLY A 365 -4.88 5.81 -3.10
N GLY A 366 -5.35 4.70 -2.55
CA GLY A 366 -5.07 4.31 -1.16
C GLY A 366 -5.92 5.02 -0.13
N TRP A 367 -5.46 5.01 1.13
CA TRP A 367 -6.22 5.51 2.28
C TRP A 367 -5.57 6.71 2.97
N TYR A 368 -4.51 7.26 2.42
CA TYR A 368 -3.70 8.30 3.06
C TYR A 368 -3.54 9.52 2.17
N ALA A 369 -3.31 10.66 2.79
CA ALA A 369 -2.85 11.87 2.14
C ALA A 369 -1.62 12.41 2.89
N VAL A 370 -0.75 13.08 2.15
CA VAL A 370 0.45 13.72 2.65
C VAL A 370 0.26 15.22 2.59
N LEU A 371 0.43 15.88 3.74
CA LEU A 371 0.51 17.34 3.85
C LEU A 371 1.96 17.78 3.74
N ARG A 372 2.20 18.84 2.99
CA ARG A 372 3.44 19.59 2.99
C ARG A 372 3.26 20.80 3.88
N VAL A 373 4.09 20.90 4.93
CA VAL A 373 4.03 21.95 5.95
C VAL A 373 5.34 22.74 6.00
N PRO A 374 5.36 23.97 6.55
CA PRO A 374 6.58 24.75 6.72
C PRO A 374 7.61 24.02 7.61
N VAL A 375 8.86 24.00 7.17
CA VAL A 375 9.99 23.41 7.91
C VAL A 375 10.53 24.42 8.94
N THR A 376 9.73 24.72 9.97
CA THR A 376 10.14 25.58 11.08
C THR A 376 10.68 24.78 12.27
N ARG A 377 10.40 23.49 12.29
CA ARG A 377 10.81 22.48 13.29
C ARG A 377 10.74 21.09 12.64
N SER A 378 11.21 20.07 13.34
CA SER A 378 11.08 18.69 12.81
C SER A 378 9.64 18.22 12.79
N ASP A 379 9.32 17.28 11.88
CA ASP A 379 8.00 16.66 11.78
C ASP A 379 7.56 16.00 13.09
N GLU A 380 8.52 15.39 13.82
CA GLU A 380 8.25 14.79 15.13
C GLU A 380 7.83 15.84 16.15
N GLU A 381 8.55 16.97 16.23
CA GLU A 381 8.22 18.07 17.14
C GLU A 381 6.85 18.66 16.82
N LEU A 382 6.58 18.90 15.54
CA LEU A 382 5.28 19.40 15.10
C LEU A 382 4.14 18.44 15.46
N ALA A 383 4.31 17.15 15.24
CA ALA A 383 3.31 16.14 15.60
C ALA A 383 3.10 16.04 17.11
N ILE A 384 4.15 16.16 17.92
CA ILE A 384 4.07 16.20 19.39
C ILE A 384 3.30 17.42 19.87
N GLU A 385 3.56 18.60 19.32
CA GLU A 385 2.86 19.83 19.68
C GLU A 385 1.39 19.77 19.30
N LEU A 386 1.04 19.25 18.11
CA LEU A 386 -0.34 19.03 17.69
C LEU A 386 -1.09 18.11 18.67
N VAL A 387 -0.46 17.04 19.14
CA VAL A 387 -1.06 16.14 20.14
C VAL A 387 -1.26 16.87 21.47
N ARG A 388 -0.25 17.60 21.96
CA ARG A 388 -0.29 18.26 23.28
C ARG A 388 -1.20 19.49 23.33
N GLU A 389 -1.14 20.34 22.30
CA GLU A 389 -1.83 21.63 22.33
C GLU A 389 -3.22 21.61 21.67
N LYS A 390 -3.38 20.77 20.66
CA LYS A 390 -4.61 20.71 19.86
C LYS A 390 -5.37 19.40 20.00
N SER A 391 -4.78 18.41 20.69
CA SER A 391 -5.35 17.06 20.84
C SER A 391 -5.69 16.41 19.51
N VAL A 392 -4.80 16.56 18.52
CA VAL A 392 -4.92 15.96 17.19
C VAL A 392 -3.72 15.09 16.92
N LEU A 393 -3.97 13.88 16.45
CA LEU A 393 -2.94 12.89 16.12
C LEU A 393 -2.77 12.79 14.61
N LEU A 394 -1.57 13.09 14.10
CA LEU A 394 -1.10 12.82 12.75
C LEU A 394 0.24 12.09 12.83
N HIS A 395 0.59 11.37 11.78
CA HIS A 395 1.92 10.77 11.70
C HIS A 395 2.94 11.77 11.12
N PRO A 396 4.11 11.93 11.75
CA PRO A 396 5.22 12.67 11.15
C PRO A 396 5.78 11.92 9.94
N GLY A 397 6.30 12.65 8.96
CA GLY A 397 6.81 12.10 7.70
C GLY A 397 7.92 11.08 7.88
N HIS A 398 8.80 11.28 8.88
CA HIS A 398 9.90 10.35 9.14
C HIS A 398 9.46 8.91 9.47
N PHE A 399 8.21 8.70 9.90
CA PHE A 399 7.66 7.33 10.08
C PHE A 399 7.56 6.56 8.77
N TYR A 400 7.57 7.25 7.64
CA TYR A 400 7.50 6.69 6.30
C TYR A 400 8.80 6.92 5.50
N ASP A 401 9.88 7.29 6.18
CA ASP A 401 11.19 7.55 5.57
C ASP A 401 11.19 8.66 4.50
N PHE A 402 10.43 9.73 4.71
CA PHE A 402 10.64 10.94 3.91
C PHE A 402 12.06 11.46 4.06
N ALA A 403 12.66 11.95 2.97
CA ALA A 403 14.07 12.35 2.92
C ALA A 403 14.39 13.60 3.76
N GLY A 404 13.38 14.31 4.26
CA GLY A 404 13.53 15.52 5.10
C GLY A 404 12.25 15.85 5.83
N ASP A 405 12.30 16.88 6.67
CA ASP A 405 11.15 17.42 7.39
C ASP A 405 10.19 18.19 6.46
N GLY A 406 9.01 18.50 6.95
CA GLY A 406 7.97 19.26 6.26
C GLY A 406 6.83 18.38 5.75
N TYR A 407 6.66 17.17 6.30
CA TYR A 407 5.61 16.24 5.91
C TYR A 407 4.83 15.70 7.10
N LEU A 408 3.51 15.74 6.99
CA LEU A 408 2.59 15.04 7.89
C LEU A 408 1.71 14.09 7.08
N VAL A 409 1.42 12.92 7.64
CA VAL A 409 0.59 11.90 6.99
C VAL A 409 -0.70 11.73 7.76
N LEU A 410 -1.82 11.74 7.05
CA LEU A 410 -3.15 11.57 7.61
C LEU A 410 -3.95 10.49 6.86
N SER A 411 -4.90 9.91 7.56
CA SER A 411 -5.79 8.87 7.04
C SER A 411 -7.09 9.46 6.52
N LEU A 412 -7.45 9.09 5.32
CA LEU A 412 -8.72 9.46 4.67
C LEU A 412 -9.91 8.55 5.07
N ILE A 413 -9.69 7.51 5.88
CA ILE A 413 -10.77 6.64 6.37
C ILE A 413 -11.29 7.04 7.76
N THR A 414 -10.70 8.05 8.39
CA THR A 414 -11.20 8.65 9.63
C THR A 414 -12.66 9.10 9.46
N CYS A 415 -13.46 9.03 10.52
CA CYS A 415 -14.85 9.52 10.53
C CYS A 415 -14.89 11.00 10.08
N GLU A 416 -15.81 11.34 9.18
CA GLU A 416 -15.87 12.66 8.52
C GLU A 416 -15.91 13.84 9.51
N ALA A 417 -16.71 13.72 10.59
CA ALA A 417 -16.79 14.77 11.61
C ALA A 417 -15.45 14.94 12.36
N GLU A 418 -14.78 13.84 12.74
CA GLU A 418 -13.48 13.89 13.39
C GLU A 418 -12.38 14.38 12.45
N PHE A 419 -12.46 14.01 11.17
CA PHE A 419 -11.55 14.47 10.13
C PHE A 419 -11.67 15.98 9.94
N SER A 420 -12.87 16.51 9.74
CA SER A 420 -13.11 17.95 9.51
C SER A 420 -12.68 18.78 10.72
N GLU A 421 -13.05 18.36 11.94
CA GLU A 421 -12.64 19.05 13.17
C GLU A 421 -11.12 18.99 13.38
N GLY A 422 -10.52 17.81 13.20
CA GLY A 422 -9.09 17.62 13.37
C GLY A 422 -8.28 18.48 12.40
N MET A 423 -8.64 18.49 11.12
CA MET A 423 -7.99 19.35 10.12
C MET A 423 -8.14 20.84 10.42
N GLY A 424 -9.31 21.28 10.86
CA GLY A 424 -9.52 22.66 11.31
C GLY A 424 -8.57 23.08 12.43
N ARG A 425 -8.34 22.20 13.42
CA ARG A 425 -7.38 22.44 14.51
C ARG A 425 -5.93 22.47 14.02
N VAL A 426 -5.56 21.57 13.08
CA VAL A 426 -4.22 21.56 12.45
C VAL A 426 -3.96 22.88 11.75
N LEU A 427 -4.87 23.34 10.90
CA LEU A 427 -4.73 24.58 10.15
C LEU A 427 -4.69 25.80 11.06
N ALA A 428 -5.52 25.86 12.10
CA ALA A 428 -5.48 26.93 13.09
C ALA A 428 -4.14 26.98 13.82
N PHE A 429 -3.48 25.84 14.04
CA PHE A 429 -2.16 25.77 14.65
C PHE A 429 -1.05 26.20 13.68
N LEU A 430 -1.11 25.79 12.42
CA LEU A 430 -0.10 26.14 11.41
C LEU A 430 -0.14 27.62 10.99
N ASN A 431 -1.27 28.30 11.18
CA ASN A 431 -1.47 29.72 10.87
C ASN A 431 -1.19 30.64 12.07
N SER A 432 -0.88 30.10 13.27
CA SER A 432 -0.55 30.86 14.48
C SER A 432 0.95 31.09 14.60
#